data_601b56e999f96e71a1c8f5236ee9dcd1
#
_entry.id   601b56e999f96e71a1c8f5236ee9dcd1
#
_cell.length_a   1.000
_cell.length_b   1.000
_cell.length_c   1.000
_cell.angle_alpha   90.00
_cell.angle_beta   90.00
_cell.angle_gamma   90.00
#
_symmetry.space_group_name_H-M   'P 1'
#
loop_
_entity.id
_entity.type
_entity.pdbx_description
1 polymer ?
#
loop_
_entity_poly.entity_id
_entity_poly.type
_entity_poly.pdbx_seq_one_letter_code
_entity_poly.pdbx_strand_id
1 'polypeptide(L)'
;MKIFVIGGKAKSGKSTFGEYLKEHLKDYGYKPCKMHISGPLYGYARNYFEWNEKEGKPREFLQKMGIEIIREKMGKKNFLLNRLYEDIEILSNFFDCFIITDARLIDEFESIKKKYDDVVTIKLERDLVDDELTDDEKNHITEVEIDEYEEFDYEIKNKNLKDLKRSALEVVRNEENYGG
;
A
#
# COMPACT_ATOMS: atom_id res chain seq x y z
N MET A 1 11.90 -7.51 12.07
CA MET A 1 11.10 -6.31 11.69
C MET A 1 10.10 -6.75 10.65
N LYS A 2 8.83 -6.75 11.01
CA LYS A 2 7.75 -7.25 10.16
C LYS A 2 7.21 -6.15 9.24
N ILE A 3 6.98 -6.47 7.95
CA ILE A 3 6.46 -5.54 6.96
C ILE A 3 5.21 -6.14 6.29
N PHE A 4 4.10 -5.45 6.36
CA PHE A 4 2.88 -5.78 5.63
C PHE A 4 2.77 -4.89 4.39
N VAL A 5 2.63 -5.50 3.21
CA VAL A 5 2.44 -4.78 1.94
C VAL A 5 1.05 -5.07 1.41
N ILE A 6 0.21 -4.05 1.39
CA ILE A 6 -1.20 -4.16 1.01
C ILE A 6 -1.39 -3.59 -0.39
N GLY A 7 -1.79 -4.45 -1.31
CA GLY A 7 -2.14 -4.11 -2.68
C GLY A 7 -3.62 -4.25 -3.00
N GLY A 8 -3.98 -3.84 -4.19
CA GLY A 8 -5.36 -3.91 -4.70
C GLY A 8 -5.75 -2.65 -5.46
N LYS A 9 -6.80 -2.75 -6.25
CA LYS A 9 -7.32 -1.65 -7.08
C LYS A 9 -7.75 -0.44 -6.25
N ALA A 10 -7.98 0.68 -6.93
CA ALA A 10 -8.56 1.87 -6.29
C ALA A 10 -9.85 1.49 -5.57
N LYS A 11 -10.11 2.14 -4.41
CA LYS A 11 -11.32 1.92 -3.59
C LYS A 11 -11.54 0.49 -3.04
N SER A 12 -10.58 -0.43 -3.17
CA SER A 12 -10.69 -1.78 -2.59
C SER A 12 -10.70 -1.81 -1.06
N GLY A 13 -10.34 -0.71 -0.38
CA GLY A 13 -10.35 -0.61 1.09
C GLY A 13 -8.98 -0.70 1.76
N LYS A 14 -7.87 -0.65 1.01
CA LYS A 14 -6.49 -0.78 1.52
C LYS A 14 -6.19 0.10 2.73
N SER A 15 -6.54 1.38 2.65
CA SER A 15 -6.25 2.33 3.75
C SER A 15 -7.02 1.98 5.02
N THR A 16 -8.28 1.55 4.88
CA THR A 16 -9.13 1.13 6.02
C THR A 16 -8.63 -0.18 6.62
N PHE A 17 -8.28 -1.14 5.77
CA PHE A 17 -7.68 -2.41 6.22
C PHE A 17 -6.36 -2.18 6.95
N GLY A 18 -5.50 -1.30 6.43
CA GLY A 18 -4.25 -0.90 7.08
C GLY A 18 -4.46 -0.28 8.47
N GLU A 19 -5.55 0.50 8.68
CA GLU A 19 -5.88 0.99 10.02
C GLU A 19 -6.32 -0.14 10.97
N TYR A 20 -7.17 -1.06 10.50
CA TYR A 20 -7.57 -2.21 11.32
C TYR A 20 -6.37 -3.12 11.65
N LEU A 21 -5.50 -3.36 10.67
CA LEU A 21 -4.27 -4.11 10.90
C LEU A 21 -3.39 -3.42 11.96
N LYS A 22 -3.24 -2.11 11.85
CA LYS A 22 -2.49 -1.29 12.82
C LYS A 22 -3.08 -1.36 14.24
N GLU A 23 -4.42 -1.30 14.36
CA GLU A 23 -5.10 -1.45 15.65
C GLU A 23 -4.78 -2.82 16.28
N HIS A 24 -4.99 -3.90 15.51
CA HIS A 24 -4.76 -5.26 16.02
C HIS A 24 -3.29 -5.53 16.33
N LEU A 25 -2.34 -5.08 15.51
CA LEU A 25 -0.91 -5.23 15.81
C LEU A 25 -0.52 -4.57 17.13
N LYS A 26 -1.12 -3.41 17.46
CA LYS A 26 -0.90 -2.78 18.78
C LYS A 26 -1.43 -3.64 19.94
N ASP A 27 -2.55 -4.32 19.75
CA ASP A 27 -3.11 -5.23 20.76
C ASP A 27 -2.17 -6.42 21.04
N TYR A 28 -1.35 -6.79 20.06
CA TYR A 28 -0.29 -7.80 20.18
C TYR A 28 1.08 -7.24 20.61
N GLY A 29 1.16 -5.97 20.96
CA GLY A 29 2.35 -5.34 21.52
C GLY A 29 3.31 -4.72 20.51
N TYR A 30 3.00 -4.74 19.21
CA TYR A 30 3.79 -4.07 18.19
C TYR A 30 3.67 -2.55 18.24
N LYS A 31 4.67 -1.87 17.69
CA LYS A 31 4.67 -0.43 17.41
C LYS A 31 4.55 -0.21 15.89
N PRO A 32 3.35 -0.36 15.30
CA PRO A 32 3.19 -0.29 13.86
C PRO A 32 3.22 1.14 13.32
N CYS A 33 3.93 1.33 12.20
CA CYS A 33 3.96 2.55 11.41
C CYS A 33 3.28 2.31 10.05
N LYS A 34 2.26 3.11 9.72
CA LYS A 34 1.64 3.07 8.39
C LYS A 34 2.34 4.02 7.44
N MET A 35 2.69 3.51 6.25
CA MET A 35 3.46 4.22 5.24
C MET A 35 2.82 4.11 3.85
N HIS A 36 3.29 4.95 2.95
CA HIS A 36 2.88 4.99 1.55
C HIS A 36 4.10 5.12 0.64
N ILE A 37 4.18 4.27 -0.40
CA ILE A 37 5.17 4.41 -1.48
C ILE A 37 5.02 5.78 -2.15
N SER A 38 3.77 6.22 -2.37
CA SER A 38 3.44 7.53 -2.94
C SER A 38 3.61 8.71 -1.97
N GLY A 39 4.05 8.49 -0.74
CA GLY A 39 4.23 9.55 0.28
C GLY A 39 4.95 10.81 -0.23
N PRO A 40 6.12 10.69 -0.90
CA PRO A 40 6.82 11.85 -1.46
C PRO A 40 5.99 12.63 -2.48
N LEU A 41 5.13 11.97 -3.27
CA LEU A 41 4.29 12.63 -4.27
C LEU A 41 3.23 13.52 -3.62
N TYR A 42 2.65 13.09 -2.50
CA TYR A 42 1.75 13.95 -1.71
C TYR A 42 2.49 15.15 -1.13
N GLY A 43 3.76 14.97 -0.75
CA GLY A 43 4.63 16.07 -0.35
C GLY A 43 4.83 17.08 -1.49
N TYR A 44 5.07 16.62 -2.70
CA TYR A 44 5.19 17.50 -3.89
C TYR A 44 3.88 18.22 -4.19
N ALA A 45 2.75 17.49 -4.21
CA ALA A 45 1.43 18.09 -4.45
C ALA A 45 1.14 19.23 -3.47
N ARG A 46 1.40 19.01 -2.19
CA ARG A 46 1.16 19.97 -1.11
C ARG A 46 2.10 21.17 -1.15
N ASN A 47 3.41 20.92 -1.31
CA ASN A 47 4.41 21.95 -1.14
C ASN A 47 4.66 22.80 -2.41
N TYR A 48 4.36 22.25 -3.61
CA TYR A 48 4.71 22.90 -4.87
C TYR A 48 3.52 23.11 -5.81
N PHE A 49 2.38 22.42 -5.57
CA PHE A 49 1.18 22.52 -6.42
C PHE A 49 -0.08 22.93 -5.64
N GLU A 50 0.10 23.46 -4.43
CA GLU A 50 -0.95 24.04 -3.59
C GLU A 50 -2.13 23.10 -3.26
N TRP A 51 -1.98 21.78 -3.52
CA TRP A 51 -3.00 20.80 -3.21
C TRP A 51 -3.21 20.69 -1.68
N ASN A 52 -4.46 20.58 -1.26
CA ASN A 52 -4.84 20.33 0.11
C ASN A 52 -5.79 19.12 0.24
N GLU A 53 -5.82 18.51 1.42
CA GLU A 53 -6.57 17.27 1.65
C GLU A 53 -8.09 17.41 1.51
N LYS A 54 -8.63 18.64 1.59
CA LYS A 54 -10.06 18.91 1.40
C LYS A 54 -10.51 18.75 -0.05
N GLU A 55 -9.59 18.84 -1.00
CA GLU A 55 -9.84 18.63 -2.43
C GLU A 55 -9.98 17.15 -2.81
N GLY A 56 -9.81 16.25 -1.82
CA GLY A 56 -9.78 14.81 -2.04
C GLY A 56 -8.44 14.31 -2.57
N LYS A 57 -8.40 13.04 -2.97
CA LYS A 57 -7.16 12.39 -3.42
C LYS A 57 -6.74 12.87 -4.81
N PRO A 58 -5.53 13.41 -5.02
CA PRO A 58 -5.08 13.97 -6.31
C PRO A 58 -4.59 12.84 -7.24
N ARG A 59 -5.48 11.95 -7.69
CA ARG A 59 -5.16 10.71 -8.41
C ARG A 59 -4.40 10.96 -9.70
N GLU A 60 -4.93 11.85 -10.56
CA GLU A 60 -4.30 12.21 -11.83
C GLU A 60 -2.88 12.73 -11.62
N PHE A 61 -2.69 13.63 -10.64
CA PHE A 61 -1.35 14.11 -10.29
C PHE A 61 -0.41 12.98 -9.84
N LEU A 62 -0.88 12.08 -8.97
CA LEU A 62 -0.06 10.97 -8.47
C LEU A 62 0.34 10.01 -9.60
N GLN A 63 -0.58 9.66 -10.50
CA GLN A 63 -0.31 8.82 -11.66
C GLN A 63 0.68 9.48 -12.61
N LYS A 64 0.40 10.72 -13.03
CA LYS A 64 1.25 11.48 -13.92
C LYS A 64 2.66 11.68 -13.35
N MET A 65 2.76 12.13 -12.10
CA MET A 65 4.06 12.38 -11.48
C MET A 65 4.84 11.08 -11.22
N GLY A 66 4.17 10.06 -10.68
CA GLY A 66 4.82 8.81 -10.27
C GLY A 66 5.21 7.93 -11.47
N ILE A 67 4.30 7.74 -12.42
CA ILE A 67 4.50 6.83 -13.55
C ILE A 67 5.11 7.59 -14.75
N GLU A 68 4.36 8.53 -15.35
CA GLU A 68 4.78 9.13 -16.62
C GLU A 68 6.08 9.95 -16.47
N ILE A 69 6.20 10.74 -15.40
CA ILE A 69 7.36 11.63 -15.22
C ILE A 69 8.52 10.89 -14.56
N ILE A 70 8.36 10.39 -13.34
CA ILE A 70 9.47 9.84 -12.57
C ILE A 70 9.92 8.50 -13.16
N ARG A 71 8.99 7.56 -13.34
CA ARG A 71 9.33 6.21 -13.77
C ARG A 71 9.72 6.13 -15.23
N GLU A 72 8.92 6.72 -16.14
CA GLU A 72 9.13 6.61 -17.59
C GLU A 72 10.05 7.70 -18.12
N LYS A 73 9.65 8.98 -18.05
CA LYS A 73 10.40 10.09 -18.67
C LYS A 73 11.79 10.29 -18.06
N MET A 74 11.92 10.18 -16.71
CA MET A 74 13.19 10.31 -16.01
C MET A 74 13.95 8.99 -15.89
N GLY A 75 13.34 7.84 -16.21
CA GLY A 75 13.92 6.50 -16.07
C GLY A 75 14.22 6.09 -14.62
N LYS A 76 13.60 6.74 -13.63
CA LYS A 76 13.86 6.52 -12.20
C LYS A 76 12.86 5.54 -11.59
N LYS A 77 12.83 4.30 -12.09
CA LYS A 77 11.86 3.27 -11.68
C LYS A 77 11.79 3.05 -10.16
N ASN A 78 12.93 3.05 -9.48
CA ASN A 78 13.02 2.75 -8.05
C ASN A 78 13.03 3.99 -7.15
N PHE A 79 12.77 5.19 -7.68
CA PHE A 79 12.87 6.42 -6.89
C PHE A 79 12.00 6.41 -5.64
N LEU A 80 10.73 6.07 -5.78
CA LEU A 80 9.79 6.06 -4.65
C LEU A 80 10.10 4.94 -3.66
N LEU A 81 10.50 3.76 -4.15
CA LEU A 81 10.91 2.65 -3.29
C LEU A 81 12.18 2.98 -2.50
N ASN A 82 13.18 3.61 -3.14
CA ASN A 82 14.40 4.02 -2.43
C ASN A 82 14.08 5.03 -1.30
N ARG A 83 13.17 5.96 -1.54
CA ARG A 83 12.69 6.89 -0.50
C ARG A 83 11.99 6.16 0.63
N LEU A 84 11.12 5.20 0.31
CA LEU A 84 10.47 4.35 1.30
C LEU A 84 11.49 3.58 2.16
N TYR A 85 12.52 3.03 1.54
CA TYR A 85 13.55 2.26 2.26
C TYR A 85 14.36 3.13 3.22
N GLU A 86 14.75 4.34 2.81
CA GLU A 86 15.41 5.32 3.68
C GLU A 86 14.52 5.69 4.88
N ASP A 87 13.24 5.92 4.63
CA ASP A 87 12.27 6.24 5.69
C ASP A 87 12.09 5.05 6.66
N ILE A 88 12.00 3.82 6.16
CA ILE A 88 11.92 2.61 7.01
C ILE A 88 13.19 2.48 7.87
N GLU A 89 14.37 2.67 7.30
CA GLU A 89 15.65 2.60 8.03
C GLU A 89 15.69 3.60 9.19
N ILE A 90 15.30 4.85 8.95
CA ILE A 90 15.24 5.89 9.99
C ILE A 90 14.19 5.54 11.06
N LEU A 91 12.98 5.18 10.61
CA LEU A 91 11.83 4.95 11.48
C LEU A 91 11.91 3.63 12.26
N SER A 92 12.72 2.67 11.83
CA SER A 92 12.96 1.41 12.54
C SER A 92 13.60 1.60 13.93
N ASN A 93 14.15 2.79 14.21
CA ASN A 93 14.58 3.15 15.56
C ASN A 93 13.41 3.40 16.54
N PHE A 94 12.18 3.55 16.04
CA PHE A 94 10.99 3.89 16.84
C PHE A 94 9.86 2.88 16.68
N PHE A 95 9.81 2.20 15.53
CA PHE A 95 8.76 1.26 15.14
C PHE A 95 9.37 -0.10 14.80
N ASP A 96 8.68 -1.17 15.13
CA ASP A 96 9.10 -2.56 14.88
C ASP A 96 8.32 -3.25 13.77
N CYS A 97 7.24 -2.62 13.29
CA CYS A 97 6.36 -3.12 12.25
C CYS A 97 5.94 -2.00 11.30
N PHE A 98 5.90 -2.30 9.99
CA PHE A 98 5.53 -1.34 8.96
C PHE A 98 4.36 -1.86 8.11
N ILE A 99 3.42 -0.97 7.77
CA ILE A 99 2.23 -1.29 6.98
C ILE A 99 2.21 -0.35 5.76
N ILE A 100 2.51 -0.90 4.58
CA ILE A 100 2.52 -0.18 3.31
C ILE A 100 1.18 -0.41 2.63
N THR A 101 0.41 0.64 2.35
CA THR A 101 -1.01 0.51 1.97
C THR A 101 -1.35 0.94 0.55
N ASP A 102 -0.37 1.15 -0.32
CA ASP A 102 -0.58 1.65 -1.66
C ASP A 102 0.27 0.99 -2.76
N ALA A 103 0.79 -0.20 -2.49
CA ALA A 103 1.48 -0.98 -3.51
C ALA A 103 0.50 -1.40 -4.63
N ARG A 104 0.95 -1.30 -5.90
CA ARG A 104 0.14 -1.54 -7.09
C ARG A 104 0.87 -2.23 -8.23
N LEU A 105 2.20 -2.11 -8.27
CA LEU A 105 3.03 -2.68 -9.33
C LEU A 105 3.71 -3.94 -8.82
N ILE A 106 3.85 -4.94 -9.67
CA ILE A 106 4.50 -6.20 -9.33
C ILE A 106 5.91 -5.96 -8.79
N ASP A 107 6.67 -5.08 -9.43
CA ASP A 107 8.03 -4.78 -9.02
C ASP A 107 8.12 -4.09 -7.64
N GLU A 108 7.05 -3.50 -7.13
CA GLU A 108 7.02 -2.94 -5.78
C GLU A 108 6.98 -4.07 -4.73
N PHE A 109 6.14 -5.10 -4.95
CA PHE A 109 6.09 -6.28 -4.06
C PHE A 109 7.41 -7.05 -4.09
N GLU A 110 7.90 -7.37 -5.29
CA GLU A 110 9.14 -8.13 -5.49
C GLU A 110 10.36 -7.43 -4.89
N SER A 111 10.47 -6.10 -5.09
CA SER A 111 11.59 -5.33 -4.56
C SER A 111 11.56 -5.28 -3.02
N ILE A 112 10.39 -5.17 -2.40
CA ILE A 112 10.25 -5.15 -0.94
C ILE A 112 10.55 -6.55 -0.38
N LYS A 113 9.99 -7.63 -0.96
CA LYS A 113 10.27 -9.03 -0.58
C LYS A 113 11.76 -9.38 -0.71
N LYS A 114 12.43 -8.87 -1.73
CA LYS A 114 13.88 -9.07 -1.92
C LYS A 114 14.73 -8.34 -0.90
N LYS A 115 14.26 -7.18 -0.40
CA LYS A 115 15.04 -6.34 0.52
C LYS A 115 14.89 -6.72 1.98
N TYR A 116 13.76 -7.30 2.37
CA TYR A 116 13.43 -7.61 3.75
C TYR A 116 12.99 -9.08 3.90
N ASP A 117 13.42 -9.74 4.97
CA ASP A 117 13.19 -11.18 5.19
C ASP A 117 11.77 -11.49 5.70
N ASP A 118 11.14 -10.57 6.43
CA ASP A 118 9.84 -10.78 7.09
C ASP A 118 8.78 -9.85 6.46
N VAL A 119 8.32 -10.24 5.27
CA VAL A 119 7.35 -9.48 4.47
C VAL A 119 6.09 -10.32 4.25
N VAL A 120 4.95 -9.75 4.56
CA VAL A 120 3.63 -10.33 4.33
C VAL A 120 2.89 -9.51 3.28
N THR A 121 2.52 -10.14 2.18
CA THR A 121 1.82 -9.51 1.05
C THR A 121 0.33 -9.82 1.07
N ILE A 122 -0.50 -8.78 0.93
CA ILE A 122 -1.95 -8.89 1.06
C ILE A 122 -2.62 -8.23 -0.14
N LYS A 123 -3.43 -8.99 -0.88
CA LYS A 123 -4.30 -8.46 -1.94
C LYS A 123 -5.69 -8.18 -1.39
N LEU A 124 -6.18 -6.96 -1.59
CA LEU A 124 -7.56 -6.59 -1.31
C LEU A 124 -8.36 -6.46 -2.59
N GLU A 125 -9.42 -7.23 -2.68
CA GLU A 125 -10.40 -7.19 -3.74
C GLU A 125 -11.73 -6.65 -3.23
N ARG A 126 -12.42 -5.88 -4.04
CA ARG A 126 -13.78 -5.43 -3.79
C ARG A 126 -14.54 -5.43 -5.11
N ASP A 127 -15.72 -6.03 -5.12
CA ASP A 127 -16.66 -5.91 -6.23
C ASP A 127 -17.14 -4.44 -6.27
N LEU A 128 -16.50 -3.64 -7.16
CA LEU A 128 -16.87 -2.23 -7.36
C LEU A 128 -18.08 -2.17 -8.28
N VAL A 129 -19.04 -1.35 -7.93
CA VAL A 129 -20.06 -0.91 -8.90
C VAL A 129 -19.36 -0.02 -9.91
N ASP A 130 -19.56 -0.27 -11.20
CA ASP A 130 -18.79 0.24 -12.35
C ASP A 130 -18.65 1.77 -12.47
N ASP A 131 -19.40 2.55 -11.71
CA ASP A 131 -19.58 3.99 -11.91
C ASP A 131 -18.59 4.90 -11.14
N GLU A 132 -17.57 4.33 -10.47
CA GLU A 132 -16.76 5.13 -9.55
C GLU A 132 -15.40 5.59 -10.10
N LEU A 133 -14.95 5.09 -11.26
CA LEU A 133 -13.69 5.46 -11.91
C LEU A 133 -13.94 5.81 -13.38
N THR A 134 -13.17 6.75 -13.93
CA THR A 134 -13.13 7.01 -15.37
C THR A 134 -12.50 5.83 -16.12
N ASP A 135 -12.79 5.71 -17.42
CA ASP A 135 -12.21 4.63 -18.24
C ASP A 135 -10.68 4.73 -18.32
N ASP A 136 -10.11 5.93 -18.33
CA ASP A 136 -8.65 6.15 -18.30
C ASP A 136 -8.07 5.72 -16.97
N GLU A 137 -8.73 6.01 -15.84
CA GLU A 137 -8.31 5.53 -14.51
C GLU A 137 -8.38 4.01 -14.38
N LYS A 138 -9.40 3.35 -14.96
CA LYS A 138 -9.58 1.89 -14.94
C LYS A 138 -8.49 1.16 -15.73
N ASN A 139 -8.04 1.72 -16.83
CA ASN A 139 -7.06 1.10 -17.74
C ASN A 139 -5.61 1.49 -17.40
N HIS A 140 -5.39 2.31 -16.40
CA HIS A 140 -4.03 2.71 -16.01
C HIS A 140 -3.26 1.51 -15.47
N ILE A 141 -1.95 1.39 -15.77
CA ILE A 141 -1.08 0.28 -15.36
C ILE A 141 -1.20 -0.05 -13.86
N THR A 142 -1.36 0.97 -13.02
CA THR A 142 -1.52 0.79 -11.56
C THR A 142 -2.84 0.14 -11.13
N GLU A 143 -3.78 -0.03 -12.03
CA GLU A 143 -5.07 -0.70 -11.75
C GLU A 143 -5.15 -2.09 -12.41
N VAL A 144 -4.27 -2.39 -13.39
CA VAL A 144 -4.30 -3.63 -14.18
C VAL A 144 -3.23 -4.61 -13.72
N GLU A 145 -1.99 -4.14 -13.55
CA GLU A 145 -0.82 -5.00 -13.28
C GLU A 145 -0.97 -5.87 -12.02
N ILE A 146 -1.66 -5.36 -10.99
CA ILE A 146 -1.85 -6.10 -9.73
C ILE A 146 -2.68 -7.38 -9.90
N ASP A 147 -3.51 -7.48 -10.95
CA ASP A 147 -4.31 -8.68 -11.22
C ASP A 147 -3.43 -9.84 -11.75
N GLU A 148 -2.27 -9.52 -12.33
CA GLU A 148 -1.33 -10.49 -12.87
C GLU A 148 -0.40 -11.11 -11.82
N TYR A 149 -0.33 -10.51 -10.61
CA TYR A 149 0.50 -11.01 -9.53
C TYR A 149 -0.25 -12.06 -8.70
N GLU A 150 0.28 -13.28 -8.65
CA GLU A 150 -0.35 -14.44 -7.99
C GLU A 150 0.33 -14.83 -6.66
N GLU A 151 1.46 -14.23 -6.30
CA GLU A 151 2.27 -14.61 -5.13
C GLU A 151 1.93 -13.81 -3.86
N PHE A 152 0.63 -13.62 -3.59
CA PHE A 152 0.19 -13.03 -2.33
C PHE A 152 0.10 -14.07 -1.21
N ASP A 153 0.52 -13.69 0.00
CA ASP A 153 0.35 -14.53 1.19
C ASP A 153 -1.12 -14.57 1.63
N TYR A 154 -1.88 -13.48 1.37
CA TYR A 154 -3.30 -13.38 1.65
C TYR A 154 -4.06 -12.69 0.52
N GLU A 155 -5.21 -13.28 0.13
CA GLU A 155 -6.20 -12.64 -0.74
C GLU A 155 -7.51 -12.44 0.04
N ILE A 156 -7.94 -11.18 0.16
CA ILE A 156 -9.06 -10.81 1.02
C ILE A 156 -10.13 -10.07 0.20
N LYS A 157 -11.35 -10.61 0.18
CA LYS A 157 -12.51 -9.96 -0.43
C LYS A 157 -13.19 -9.02 0.57
N ASN A 158 -13.16 -7.72 0.27
CA ASN A 158 -13.82 -6.68 1.05
C ASN A 158 -15.32 -6.64 0.72
N LYS A 159 -16.13 -7.30 1.52
CA LYS A 159 -17.61 -7.29 1.41
C LYS A 159 -18.23 -6.14 2.19
N ASN A 160 -17.71 -5.86 3.39
CA ASN A 160 -18.15 -4.79 4.28
C ASN A 160 -17.09 -4.52 5.36
N LEU A 161 -17.25 -3.43 6.11
CA LEU A 161 -16.28 -3.00 7.13
C LEU A 161 -16.09 -4.01 8.26
N LYS A 162 -17.16 -4.74 8.65
CA LYS A 162 -17.10 -5.72 9.73
C LYS A 162 -16.25 -6.93 9.33
N ASP A 163 -16.47 -7.45 8.13
CA ASP A 163 -15.70 -8.56 7.59
C ASP A 163 -14.24 -8.14 7.37
N LEU A 164 -14.03 -6.93 6.85
CA LEU A 164 -12.69 -6.38 6.64
C LEU A 164 -11.89 -6.29 7.96
N LYS A 165 -12.52 -5.81 9.04
CA LYS A 165 -11.90 -5.74 10.36
C LYS A 165 -11.59 -7.14 10.91
N ARG A 166 -12.49 -8.11 10.73
CA ARG A 166 -12.24 -9.50 11.12
C ARG A 166 -11.08 -10.11 10.36
N SER A 167 -11.02 -9.93 9.04
CA SER A 167 -9.92 -10.44 8.23
C SER A 167 -8.56 -9.84 8.66
N ALA A 168 -8.52 -8.55 9.04
CA ALA A 168 -7.30 -7.96 9.57
C ALA A 168 -6.83 -8.64 10.87
N LEU A 169 -7.76 -8.97 11.77
CA LEU A 169 -7.44 -9.73 12.98
C LEU A 169 -6.97 -11.15 12.68
N GLU A 170 -7.58 -11.82 11.70
CA GLU A 170 -7.19 -13.17 11.28
C GLU A 170 -5.76 -13.19 10.72
N VAL A 171 -5.39 -12.19 9.90
CA VAL A 171 -4.01 -12.04 9.40
C VAL A 171 -3.04 -11.90 10.56
N VAL A 172 -3.28 -10.99 11.52
CA VAL A 172 -2.39 -10.81 12.67
C VAL A 172 -2.24 -12.11 13.47
N ARG A 173 -3.34 -12.82 13.76
CA ARG A 173 -3.31 -14.08 14.51
C ARG A 173 -2.51 -15.18 13.80
N ASN A 174 -2.66 -15.28 12.49
CA ASN A 174 -1.93 -16.28 11.71
C ASN A 174 -0.43 -15.98 11.76
N GLU A 175 -0.05 -14.73 11.53
CA GLU A 175 1.35 -14.31 11.56
C GLU A 175 2.02 -14.49 12.92
N GLU A 176 1.28 -14.32 14.00
CA GLU A 176 1.77 -14.59 15.36
C GLU A 176 1.96 -16.08 15.62
N ASN A 177 1.06 -16.93 15.11
CA ASN A 177 1.13 -18.38 15.30
C ASN A 177 2.26 -19.04 14.48
N TYR A 178 2.69 -18.44 13.36
CA TYR A 178 3.78 -18.94 12.53
C TYR A 178 5.16 -18.38 12.91
N GLY A 179 5.21 -17.29 13.72
CA GLY A 179 6.44 -16.60 14.14
C GLY A 179 6.95 -17.01 15.53
N GLY A 180 6.30 -17.98 16.21
CA GLY A 180 6.65 -18.47 17.54
C GLY A 180 7.50 -19.72 17.52
#